data_47182979bc67ed7504348e830772267d
#
_entry.id   47182979bc67ed7504348e830772267d
#
_cell.length_a   1.000
_cell.length_b   1.000
_cell.length_c   1.000
_cell.angle_alpha   90.00
_cell.angle_beta   90.00
_cell.angle_gamma   90.00
#
_symmetry.space_group_name_H-M   'P 1'
#
loop_
_entity.id
_entity.type
_entity.pdbx_description
1 polymer ?
#
loop_
_entity_poly.entity_id
_entity_poly.type
_entity_poly.pdbx_seq_one_letter_code
_entity_poly.pdbx_strand_id
1 'polypeptide(L)'
;MKRTYCDGIGRRDFLRVGAAGALGVNLPLAQLLAAEPKLKGNDTNFIFVFLKGGMSTIDTFDLKPNAPEDVRGPFGSIPTNLPGMRVGEHLKQTAKVMHRFSQVRSFTHRNAGHGPADHYMFTGFHPTSGFNGGLKPNNQHPSMGSVIAHKLGARGAIPPYVCLPNMHNSGSSAYLGPDAVPFTIEADPASPGFKVPDLQPPLSVDASRVADRQSLLQDVDRFQQRAEQRANSGAKEFGVFAQRAMDLMTSPLAKKAFDIHQEKDKLRDAYGRSTLGQSCLMARRLIEAGVR
;
A
#
# COMPACT_ATOMS: atom_id res chain seq x y z
N MET A 1 8.10 21.28 -37.03
CA MET A 1 8.32 20.93 -35.62
C MET A 1 7.38 19.76 -35.25
N LYS A 2 7.90 18.58 -34.96
CA LYS A 2 7.10 17.45 -34.44
C LYS A 2 6.81 17.71 -32.96
N ARG A 3 5.56 18.01 -32.61
CA ARG A 3 5.13 18.06 -31.23
C ARG A 3 4.91 16.62 -30.77
N THR A 4 5.82 16.09 -29.97
CA THR A 4 5.64 14.83 -29.21
C THR A 4 5.09 15.17 -27.84
N TYR A 5 4.15 14.36 -27.33
CA TYR A 5 3.72 14.42 -25.94
C TYR A 5 4.77 13.77 -25.02
N CYS A 6 4.66 13.99 -23.72
CA CYS A 6 5.63 13.53 -22.71
C CYS A 6 5.84 12.01 -22.67
N ASP A 7 4.94 11.24 -23.27
CA ASP A 7 4.96 9.78 -23.43
C ASP A 7 5.63 9.29 -24.72
N GLY A 8 6.14 10.21 -25.54
CA GLY A 8 6.78 9.88 -26.82
C GLY A 8 5.80 9.50 -27.95
N ILE A 9 4.49 9.47 -27.69
CA ILE A 9 3.44 9.09 -28.66
C ILE A 9 3.08 10.31 -29.52
N GLY A 10 3.25 10.20 -30.82
CA GLY A 10 2.87 11.24 -31.79
C GLY A 10 1.39 11.16 -32.15
N ARG A 11 0.80 12.29 -32.59
CA ARG A 11 -0.59 12.30 -33.11
C ARG A 11 -0.84 11.27 -34.21
N ARG A 12 0.16 10.96 -35.02
CA ARG A 12 0.09 9.90 -36.04
C ARG A 12 -0.02 8.51 -35.43
N ASP A 13 0.66 8.26 -34.30
CA ASP A 13 0.62 6.95 -33.64
C ASP A 13 -0.71 6.75 -32.94
N PHE A 14 -1.28 7.80 -32.36
CA PHE A 14 -2.65 7.79 -31.84
C PHE A 14 -3.69 7.49 -32.92
N LEU A 15 -3.55 8.12 -34.11
CA LEU A 15 -4.44 7.87 -35.25
C LEU A 15 -4.28 6.45 -35.80
N ARG A 16 -3.06 5.88 -35.79
CA ARG A 16 -2.81 4.49 -36.20
C ARG A 16 -3.45 3.48 -35.25
N VAL A 17 -3.34 3.72 -33.95
CA VAL A 17 -4.02 2.89 -32.95
C VAL A 17 -5.54 3.02 -33.06
N GLY A 18 -6.06 4.23 -33.25
CA GLY A 18 -7.49 4.48 -33.50
C GLY A 18 -7.98 3.81 -34.80
N ALA A 19 -7.22 3.88 -35.89
CA ALA A 19 -7.55 3.24 -37.14
C ALA A 19 -7.51 1.69 -37.06
N ALA A 20 -6.56 1.13 -36.32
CA ALA A 20 -6.49 -0.31 -36.06
C ALA A 20 -7.74 -0.80 -35.26
N GLY A 21 -8.18 0.00 -34.27
CA GLY A 21 -9.43 -0.28 -33.55
C GLY A 21 -10.69 -0.17 -34.42
N ALA A 22 -10.74 0.80 -35.33
CA ALA A 22 -11.85 0.98 -36.29
C ALA A 22 -11.91 -0.12 -37.36
N LEU A 23 -10.79 -0.77 -37.67
CA LEU A 23 -10.67 -1.89 -38.62
C LEU A 23 -10.96 -3.26 -37.96
N GLY A 24 -11.50 -3.28 -36.77
CA GLY A 24 -11.96 -4.51 -36.11
C GLY A 24 -10.85 -5.38 -35.51
N VAL A 25 -9.62 -4.86 -35.38
CA VAL A 25 -8.58 -5.52 -34.59
C VAL A 25 -8.87 -5.29 -33.10
N ASN A 26 -9.96 -5.90 -32.64
CA ASN A 26 -10.26 -6.01 -31.21
C ASN A 26 -9.28 -7.04 -30.62
N LEU A 27 -8.10 -6.58 -30.22
CA LEU A 27 -7.31 -7.33 -29.24
C LEU A 27 -8.06 -7.20 -27.91
N PRO A 28 -8.64 -8.27 -27.35
CA PRO A 28 -9.24 -8.20 -26.04
C PRO A 28 -8.20 -7.66 -25.05
N LEU A 29 -8.59 -6.77 -24.15
CA LEU A 29 -7.70 -6.22 -23.10
C LEU A 29 -6.91 -7.35 -22.41
N ALA A 30 -7.53 -8.53 -22.26
CA ALA A 30 -6.86 -9.72 -21.75
C ALA A 30 -5.66 -10.20 -22.60
N GLN A 31 -5.73 -10.07 -23.95
CA GLN A 31 -4.61 -10.42 -24.83
C GLN A 31 -3.54 -9.33 -24.85
N LEU A 32 -3.92 -8.07 -24.69
CA LEU A 32 -2.98 -6.98 -24.54
C LEU A 32 -2.22 -7.10 -23.20
N LEU A 33 -2.91 -7.44 -22.12
CA LEU A 33 -2.31 -7.72 -20.81
C LEU A 33 -1.48 -9.01 -20.80
N ALA A 34 -1.84 -9.99 -21.62
CA ALA A 34 -1.08 -11.24 -21.80
C ALA A 34 0.14 -11.06 -22.71
N ALA A 35 0.11 -10.06 -23.60
CA ALA A 35 1.22 -9.68 -24.49
C ALA A 35 2.18 -8.69 -23.81
N GLU A 36 1.87 -8.17 -22.61
CA GLU A 36 2.88 -7.51 -21.80
C GLU A 36 4.07 -8.46 -21.69
N PRO A 37 5.28 -8.02 -22.14
CA PRO A 37 6.46 -8.84 -21.94
C PRO A 37 6.47 -9.17 -20.46
N LYS A 38 6.57 -10.46 -20.10
CA LYS A 38 6.80 -10.88 -18.72
C LYS A 38 8.03 -10.10 -18.28
N LEU A 39 7.78 -8.95 -17.67
CA LEU A 39 8.82 -8.10 -17.12
C LEU A 39 9.54 -9.03 -16.17
N LYS A 40 10.73 -9.49 -16.58
CA LYS A 40 11.59 -10.34 -15.78
C LYS A 40 11.69 -9.64 -14.43
N GLY A 41 10.96 -10.19 -13.44
CA GLY A 41 11.03 -9.86 -12.05
C GLY A 41 11.38 -8.41 -11.74
N ASN A 42 10.57 -7.44 -12.14
CA ASN A 42 10.67 -6.12 -11.54
C ASN A 42 10.32 -6.31 -10.08
N ASP A 43 11.37 -6.29 -9.27
CA ASP A 43 11.31 -6.42 -7.82
C ASP A 43 10.77 -5.13 -7.20
N THR A 44 9.71 -4.60 -7.85
CA THR A 44 9.07 -3.36 -7.46
C THR A 44 8.25 -3.58 -6.20
N ASN A 45 8.48 -2.72 -5.25
CA ASN A 45 7.74 -2.66 -4.00
C ASN A 45 6.85 -1.43 -4.01
N PHE A 46 5.77 -1.47 -3.21
CA PHE A 46 4.79 -0.40 -3.16
C PHE A 46 4.60 0.10 -1.73
N ILE A 47 4.83 1.39 -1.50
CA ILE A 47 4.51 2.07 -0.24
C ILE A 47 3.45 3.11 -0.51
N PHE A 48 2.27 2.96 0.09
CA PHE A 48 1.19 3.92 0.00
C PHE A 48 1.16 4.79 1.26
N VAL A 49 1.52 6.07 1.13
CA VAL A 49 1.46 7.05 2.21
C VAL A 49 0.17 7.83 2.07
N PHE A 50 -0.83 7.48 2.87
CA PHE A 50 -2.14 8.15 2.88
C PHE A 50 -2.17 9.24 3.93
N LEU A 51 -2.23 10.49 3.48
CA LEU A 51 -2.26 11.67 4.34
C LEU A 51 -3.72 12.09 4.59
N LYS A 52 -4.35 11.44 5.54
CA LYS A 52 -5.75 11.69 5.89
C LYS A 52 -5.91 13.11 6.46
N GLY A 53 -6.84 13.87 5.86
CA GLY A 53 -7.20 15.20 6.33
C GLY A 53 -6.18 16.33 6.05
N GLY A 54 -5.17 16.06 5.25
CA GLY A 54 -4.13 17.01 4.84
C GLY A 54 -3.51 16.48 3.56
N MET A 55 -2.65 17.06 2.89
CA MET A 55 -2.03 18.37 2.85
C MET A 55 -2.89 19.34 2.02
N SER A 56 -2.89 20.63 2.39
CA SER A 56 -3.44 21.66 1.52
C SER A 56 -2.71 21.67 0.19
N THR A 57 -3.41 21.46 -0.91
CA THR A 57 -2.80 21.40 -2.25
C THR A 57 -2.24 22.75 -2.68
N ILE A 58 -2.93 23.84 -2.35
CA ILE A 58 -2.51 25.20 -2.68
C ILE A 58 -1.27 25.65 -1.90
N ASP A 59 -1.01 25.06 -0.74
CA ASP A 59 0.15 25.38 0.10
C ASP A 59 1.33 24.44 -0.18
N THR A 60 1.16 23.42 -1.03
CA THR A 60 2.18 22.39 -1.27
C THR A 60 2.56 22.25 -2.74
N PHE A 61 1.76 21.55 -3.54
CA PHE A 61 2.11 21.16 -4.90
C PHE A 61 1.33 21.86 -6.00
N ASP A 62 0.15 22.42 -5.71
CA ASP A 62 -0.71 23.08 -6.68
C ASP A 62 -0.92 24.57 -6.35
N LEU A 63 0.19 25.27 -6.23
CA LEU A 63 0.24 26.69 -5.93
C LEU A 63 -0.52 27.52 -6.98
N LYS A 64 -1.20 28.55 -6.53
CA LYS A 64 -1.95 29.49 -7.36
C LYS A 64 -1.35 30.91 -7.26
N PRO A 65 -0.09 31.14 -7.70
CA PRO A 65 0.64 32.36 -7.40
C PRO A 65 -0.02 33.65 -7.94
N ASN A 66 -0.82 33.51 -9.00
CA ASN A 66 -1.52 34.62 -9.65
C ASN A 66 -2.98 34.77 -9.17
N ALA A 67 -3.44 33.94 -8.24
CA ALA A 67 -4.77 34.06 -7.67
C ALA A 67 -4.83 35.16 -6.59
N PRO A 68 -6.02 35.70 -6.28
CA PRO A 68 -6.20 36.55 -5.13
C PRO A 68 -5.76 35.93 -3.83
N GLU A 69 -5.44 36.72 -2.83
CA GLU A 69 -4.82 36.27 -1.58
C GLU A 69 -5.68 35.26 -0.81
N ASP A 70 -6.99 35.46 -0.83
CA ASP A 70 -7.99 34.55 -0.23
C ASP A 70 -8.04 33.16 -0.89
N VAL A 71 -7.56 33.05 -2.13
CA VAL A 71 -7.50 31.78 -2.87
C VAL A 71 -6.11 31.16 -2.82
N ARG A 72 -5.04 31.97 -2.95
CA ARG A 72 -3.66 31.44 -3.02
C ARG A 72 -3.10 30.99 -1.68
N GLY A 73 -3.72 31.38 -0.57
CA GLY A 73 -3.26 31.11 0.77
C GLY A 73 -2.09 32.03 1.22
N PRO A 74 -1.68 31.93 2.51
CA PRO A 74 -0.71 32.82 3.11
C PRO A 74 0.75 32.44 2.83
N PHE A 75 1.02 31.23 2.31
CA PHE A 75 2.37 30.73 2.16
C PHE A 75 3.00 31.05 0.81
N GLY A 76 4.31 31.24 0.80
CA GLY A 76 5.10 31.45 -0.38
C GLY A 76 5.49 30.17 -1.09
N SER A 77 6.22 30.32 -2.18
CA SER A 77 6.72 29.19 -2.97
C SER A 77 8.23 29.26 -3.18
N ILE A 78 8.87 28.11 -3.33
CA ILE A 78 10.29 27.98 -3.64
C ILE A 78 10.51 27.25 -4.96
N PRO A 79 11.59 27.55 -5.69
CA PRO A 79 11.96 26.79 -6.89
C PRO A 79 12.36 25.37 -6.50
N THR A 80 12.16 24.44 -7.43
CA THR A 80 12.64 23.07 -7.30
C THR A 80 13.90 22.85 -8.15
N ASN A 81 14.47 21.65 -8.10
CA ASN A 81 15.56 21.26 -8.98
C ASN A 81 15.12 20.99 -10.45
N LEU A 82 13.82 21.18 -10.74
CA LEU A 82 13.30 21.16 -12.12
C LEU A 82 13.00 22.58 -12.57
N PRO A 83 13.56 23.06 -13.71
CA PRO A 83 13.32 24.38 -14.23
C PRO A 83 11.82 24.66 -14.41
N GLY A 84 11.35 25.81 -13.93
CA GLY A 84 9.95 26.24 -14.05
C GLY A 84 8.97 25.59 -13.05
N MET A 85 9.41 24.61 -12.26
CA MET A 85 8.57 23.96 -11.26
C MET A 85 8.81 24.53 -9.86
N ARG A 86 7.73 24.84 -9.17
CA ARG A 86 7.76 25.39 -7.81
C ARG A 86 6.89 24.53 -6.88
N VAL A 87 7.23 24.55 -5.61
CA VAL A 87 6.47 23.91 -4.50
C VAL A 87 6.33 24.88 -3.35
N GLY A 88 5.45 24.59 -2.41
CA GLY A 88 5.28 25.39 -1.19
C GLY A 88 6.58 25.55 -0.41
N GLU A 89 6.80 26.71 0.21
CA GLU A 89 8.04 27.08 0.88
C GLU A 89 8.45 26.13 2.03
N HIS A 90 7.50 25.40 2.59
CA HIS A 90 7.76 24.42 3.64
C HIS A 90 8.33 23.09 3.11
N LEU A 91 8.25 22.84 1.80
CA LEU A 91 8.70 21.60 1.17
C LEU A 91 10.17 21.65 0.71
N LYS A 92 11.05 22.24 1.51
CA LYS A 92 12.47 22.48 1.17
C LYS A 92 13.24 21.22 0.76
N GLN A 93 12.98 20.09 1.39
CA GLN A 93 13.67 18.84 1.05
C GLN A 93 13.07 18.20 -0.20
N THR A 94 11.75 18.23 -0.36
CA THR A 94 11.05 17.76 -1.56
C THR A 94 11.50 18.54 -2.80
N ALA A 95 11.68 19.85 -2.68
CA ALA A 95 12.16 20.71 -3.76
C ALA A 95 13.50 20.23 -4.36
N LYS A 96 14.40 19.69 -3.53
CA LYS A 96 15.73 19.19 -3.96
C LYS A 96 15.66 17.86 -4.73
N VAL A 97 14.59 17.11 -4.58
CA VAL A 97 14.44 15.76 -5.17
C VAL A 97 13.22 15.66 -6.11
N MET A 98 12.67 16.80 -6.53
CA MET A 98 11.45 16.85 -7.35
C MET A 98 11.58 16.11 -8.68
N HIS A 99 12.79 16.00 -9.22
CA HIS A 99 13.10 15.19 -10.41
C HIS A 99 12.78 13.68 -10.25
N ARG A 100 12.54 13.22 -9.04
CA ARG A 100 12.15 11.83 -8.72
C ARG A 100 10.64 11.64 -8.54
N PHE A 101 9.86 12.71 -8.69
CA PHE A 101 8.42 12.68 -8.49
C PHE A 101 7.67 12.73 -9.82
N SER A 102 6.58 12.01 -9.88
CA SER A 102 5.50 12.24 -10.84
C SER A 102 4.33 12.88 -10.10
N GLN A 103 3.83 14.00 -10.60
CA GLN A 103 2.74 14.75 -9.99
C GLN A 103 1.51 14.70 -10.88
N VAL A 104 0.41 14.13 -10.37
CA VAL A 104 -0.89 14.14 -11.04
C VAL A 104 -1.73 15.29 -10.48
N ARG A 105 -1.75 16.43 -11.17
CA ARG A 105 -2.47 17.64 -10.72
C ARG A 105 -3.96 17.65 -11.09
N SER A 106 -4.36 16.83 -12.03
CA SER A 106 -5.75 16.69 -12.49
C SER A 106 -6.56 15.64 -11.72
N PHE A 107 -5.98 15.07 -10.67
CA PHE A 107 -6.67 14.05 -9.87
C PHE A 107 -7.86 14.69 -9.13
N THR A 108 -9.07 14.18 -9.36
CA THR A 108 -10.30 14.70 -8.76
C THR A 108 -11.34 13.60 -8.60
N HIS A 109 -12.31 13.82 -7.72
CA HIS A 109 -13.46 12.95 -7.51
C HIS A 109 -14.70 13.77 -7.14
N ARG A 110 -15.89 13.15 -7.20
CA ARG A 110 -17.18 13.83 -6.99
C ARG A 110 -17.72 13.74 -5.56
N ASN A 111 -17.00 13.09 -4.65
CA ASN A 111 -17.43 12.90 -3.27
C ASN A 111 -16.78 13.90 -2.33
N ALA A 112 -17.58 14.67 -1.61
CA ALA A 112 -17.12 15.58 -0.57
C ALA A 112 -17.01 14.93 0.82
N GLY A 113 -17.65 13.78 1.04
CA GLY A 113 -17.60 13.06 2.30
C GLY A 113 -16.33 12.17 2.41
N HIS A 114 -15.69 12.16 3.59
CA HIS A 114 -14.46 11.40 3.83
C HIS A 114 -14.61 9.91 3.47
N GLY A 115 -15.62 9.23 3.99
CA GLY A 115 -15.77 7.78 3.78
C GLY A 115 -15.81 7.36 2.31
N PRO A 116 -16.71 7.91 1.48
CA PRO A 116 -16.76 7.63 0.05
C PRO A 116 -15.51 8.08 -0.72
N ALA A 117 -14.92 9.22 -0.38
CA ALA A 117 -13.71 9.71 -1.00
C ALA A 117 -12.50 8.80 -0.68
N ASP A 118 -12.33 8.44 0.60
CA ASP A 118 -11.28 7.54 1.04
C ASP A 118 -11.42 6.16 0.36
N HIS A 119 -12.64 5.62 0.27
CA HIS A 119 -12.88 4.37 -0.47
C HIS A 119 -12.41 4.48 -1.92
N TYR A 120 -12.74 5.58 -2.60
CA TYR A 120 -12.28 5.81 -3.97
C TYR A 120 -10.75 5.88 -4.07
N MET A 121 -10.09 6.58 -3.14
CA MET A 121 -8.63 6.69 -3.08
C MET A 121 -7.93 5.35 -2.87
N PHE A 122 -8.49 4.48 -2.03
CA PHE A 122 -7.90 3.17 -1.73
C PHE A 122 -8.16 2.10 -2.79
N THR A 123 -9.28 2.21 -3.51
CA THR A 123 -9.77 1.13 -4.39
C THR A 123 -9.80 1.49 -5.86
N GLY A 124 -9.83 2.79 -6.21
CA GLY A 124 -10.08 3.27 -7.58
C GLY A 124 -11.56 3.22 -8.01
N PHE A 125 -12.46 2.78 -7.13
CA PHE A 125 -13.88 2.64 -7.42
C PHE A 125 -14.74 3.54 -6.54
N HIS A 126 -15.74 4.18 -7.14
CA HIS A 126 -16.76 4.88 -6.36
C HIS A 126 -17.60 3.87 -5.57
N PRO A 127 -17.89 4.16 -4.30
CA PRO A 127 -18.79 3.32 -3.55
C PRO A 127 -20.22 3.38 -4.13
N THR A 128 -20.89 2.25 -4.10
CA THR A 128 -22.27 2.08 -4.57
C THR A 128 -23.28 2.20 -3.42
N SER A 129 -24.56 2.02 -3.72
CA SER A 129 -25.62 1.96 -2.70
C SER A 129 -25.28 0.90 -1.62
N GLY A 130 -25.61 1.17 -0.37
CA GLY A 130 -25.27 0.31 0.77
C GLY A 130 -23.87 0.51 1.36
N PHE A 131 -23.06 1.44 0.81
CA PHE A 131 -21.80 1.79 1.45
C PHE A 131 -22.03 2.47 2.81
N ASN A 132 -21.39 1.92 3.83
CA ASN A 132 -21.40 2.50 5.17
C ASN A 132 -19.98 2.87 5.59
N GLY A 133 -19.66 4.17 5.53
CA GLY A 133 -18.35 4.69 5.90
C GLY A 133 -17.96 4.51 7.37
N GLY A 134 -18.91 4.21 8.24
CA GLY A 134 -18.68 3.94 9.67
C GLY A 134 -18.22 2.51 9.97
N LEU A 135 -18.36 1.57 9.03
CA LEU A 135 -17.90 0.20 9.23
C LEU A 135 -16.37 0.07 9.08
N LYS A 136 -15.81 -0.94 9.72
CA LYS A 136 -14.40 -1.32 9.59
C LYS A 136 -14.29 -2.84 9.48
N PRO A 137 -13.92 -3.41 8.33
CA PRO A 137 -13.68 -2.71 7.05
C PRO A 137 -15.00 -2.29 6.36
N ASN A 138 -14.93 -1.24 5.56
CA ASN A 138 -16.04 -0.75 4.75
C ASN A 138 -15.84 -0.93 3.24
N ASN A 139 -14.91 -1.77 2.84
CA ASN A 139 -14.59 -2.00 1.46
C ASN A 139 -15.74 -2.70 0.71
N GLN A 140 -16.22 -2.09 -0.37
CA GLN A 140 -16.99 -2.76 -1.42
C GLN A 140 -16.08 -3.35 -2.51
N HIS A 141 -14.89 -2.76 -2.67
CA HIS A 141 -13.83 -3.23 -3.57
C HIS A 141 -12.51 -3.37 -2.80
N PRO A 142 -11.60 -4.25 -3.25
CA PRO A 142 -10.32 -4.44 -2.57
C PRO A 142 -9.45 -3.18 -2.69
N SER A 143 -8.70 -2.91 -1.64
CA SER A 143 -7.68 -1.86 -1.67
C SER A 143 -6.54 -2.20 -2.62
N MET A 144 -5.80 -1.19 -3.10
CA MET A 144 -4.61 -1.39 -3.95
C MET A 144 -3.61 -2.34 -3.31
N GLY A 145 -3.35 -2.22 -2.01
CA GLY A 145 -2.47 -3.12 -1.28
C GLY A 145 -2.95 -4.57 -1.28
N SER A 146 -4.26 -4.77 -1.13
CA SER A 146 -4.87 -6.11 -1.20
C SER A 146 -4.78 -6.72 -2.61
N VAL A 147 -4.95 -5.92 -3.65
CA VAL A 147 -4.77 -6.37 -5.04
C VAL A 147 -3.33 -6.79 -5.29
N ILE A 148 -2.35 -6.01 -4.82
CA ILE A 148 -0.92 -6.33 -4.94
C ILE A 148 -0.60 -7.62 -4.18
N ALA A 149 -1.06 -7.74 -2.94
CA ALA A 149 -0.88 -8.94 -2.12
C ALA A 149 -1.45 -10.19 -2.78
N HIS A 150 -2.67 -10.10 -3.32
CA HIS A 150 -3.34 -11.20 -4.01
C HIS A 150 -2.61 -11.63 -5.29
N LYS A 151 -2.13 -10.67 -6.08
CA LYS A 151 -1.48 -10.95 -7.38
C LYS A 151 -0.04 -11.43 -7.25
N LEU A 152 0.70 -10.88 -6.30
CA LEU A 152 2.14 -11.11 -6.18
C LEU A 152 2.51 -12.09 -5.05
N GLY A 153 1.64 -12.26 -4.05
CA GLY A 153 1.87 -13.11 -2.89
C GLY A 153 3.03 -12.65 -2.00
N ALA A 154 3.32 -13.42 -0.97
CA ALA A 154 4.45 -13.19 -0.07
C ALA A 154 5.77 -13.64 -0.70
N ARG A 155 6.87 -12.95 -0.35
CA ARG A 155 8.25 -13.36 -0.71
C ARG A 155 8.92 -14.22 0.37
N GLY A 156 8.34 -14.29 1.55
CA GLY A 156 8.88 -14.99 2.71
C GLY A 156 7.89 -15.04 3.85
N ALA A 157 8.40 -15.08 5.08
CA ALA A 157 7.57 -15.19 6.29
C ALA A 157 6.76 -13.92 6.62
N ILE A 158 7.13 -12.75 6.08
CA ILE A 158 6.43 -11.51 6.34
C ILE A 158 5.24 -11.40 5.39
N PRO A 159 4.03 -11.03 5.88
CA PRO A 159 2.87 -10.83 5.03
C PRO A 159 3.13 -9.84 3.89
N PRO A 160 2.55 -10.07 2.69
CA PRO A 160 2.82 -9.25 1.51
C PRO A 160 2.23 -7.84 1.60
N TYR A 161 1.29 -7.62 2.51
CA TYR A 161 0.66 -6.33 2.75
C TYR A 161 0.61 -6.03 4.25
N VAL A 162 1.20 -4.90 4.65
CA VAL A 162 1.25 -4.44 6.04
C VAL A 162 0.67 -3.04 6.14
N CYS A 163 -0.18 -2.81 7.14
CA CYS A 163 -0.74 -1.50 7.48
C CYS A 163 -0.12 -0.91 8.75
N LEU A 164 0.19 0.38 8.71
CA LEU A 164 0.88 1.15 9.76
C LEU A 164 0.19 2.50 9.99
N PRO A 165 0.01 2.97 11.22
CA PRO A 165 -0.03 2.21 12.47
C PRO A 165 -1.33 1.42 12.60
N ASN A 166 -2.34 1.77 11.80
CA ASN A 166 -3.67 1.18 11.77
C ASN A 166 -4.13 0.93 10.35
N MET A 167 -5.00 -0.04 10.16
CA MET A 167 -5.70 -0.23 8.90
C MET A 167 -6.76 0.86 8.71
N HIS A 168 -6.72 1.54 7.56
CA HIS A 168 -7.83 2.39 7.16
C HIS A 168 -9.11 1.59 6.92
N ASN A 169 -10.29 2.18 7.17
CA ASN A 169 -11.57 1.49 6.98
C ASN A 169 -11.73 0.87 5.59
N SER A 170 -11.19 1.54 4.54
CA SER A 170 -11.18 1.05 3.15
C SER A 170 -9.88 0.34 2.76
N GLY A 171 -9.10 -0.14 3.71
CA GLY A 171 -7.78 -0.76 3.48
C GLY A 171 -7.78 -2.29 3.31
N SER A 172 -8.94 -2.95 3.36
CA SER A 172 -9.04 -4.41 3.40
C SER A 172 -9.24 -5.06 2.02
N SER A 173 -9.37 -6.38 2.02
CA SER A 173 -9.40 -7.24 0.84
C SER A 173 -10.74 -7.34 0.12
N ALA A 174 -11.84 -6.89 0.73
CA ALA A 174 -13.20 -7.09 0.23
C ALA A 174 -13.43 -8.56 -0.22
N TYR A 175 -13.72 -8.79 -1.49
CA TYR A 175 -14.03 -10.11 -2.06
C TYR A 175 -12.78 -10.94 -2.47
N LEU A 176 -11.55 -10.43 -2.27
CA LEU A 176 -10.34 -11.20 -2.62
C LEU A 176 -9.97 -12.29 -1.61
N GLY A 177 -10.68 -12.34 -0.49
CA GLY A 177 -10.45 -13.35 0.54
C GLY A 177 -9.30 -13.02 1.50
N PRO A 178 -9.03 -13.94 2.43
CA PRO A 178 -8.15 -13.73 3.58
C PRO A 178 -6.69 -13.54 3.20
N ASP A 179 -6.25 -14.12 2.11
CA ASP A 179 -4.86 -14.02 1.63
C ASP A 179 -4.44 -12.59 1.30
N ALA A 180 -5.40 -11.74 1.01
CA ALA A 180 -5.20 -10.35 0.64
C ALA A 180 -5.49 -9.37 1.79
N VAL A 181 -5.87 -9.85 2.97
CA VAL A 181 -6.07 -9.01 4.15
C VAL A 181 -4.73 -8.49 4.65
N PRO A 182 -4.60 -7.19 4.98
CA PRO A 182 -3.36 -6.65 5.53
C PRO A 182 -3.06 -7.18 6.93
N PHE A 183 -1.79 -7.40 7.21
CA PHE A 183 -1.31 -7.47 8.58
C PHE A 183 -1.26 -6.05 9.18
N THR A 184 -2.00 -5.82 10.25
CA THR A 184 -2.08 -4.52 10.89
C THR A 184 -1.28 -4.52 12.18
N ILE A 185 -0.39 -3.53 12.36
CA ILE A 185 0.51 -3.49 13.52
C ILE A 185 -0.21 -2.98 14.77
N GLU A 186 -1.19 -2.11 14.64
CA GLU A 186 -2.00 -1.49 15.72
C GLU A 186 -1.18 -0.88 16.88
N ALA A 187 0.05 -0.49 16.58
CA ALA A 187 0.94 0.17 17.53
C ALA A 187 1.68 1.32 16.83
N ASP A 188 1.94 2.40 17.57
CA ASP A 188 2.66 3.56 17.04
C ASP A 188 4.17 3.33 17.05
N PRO A 189 4.85 3.27 15.88
CA PRO A 189 6.30 3.12 15.80
C PRO A 189 7.10 4.28 16.42
N ALA A 190 6.46 5.42 16.70
CA ALA A 190 7.08 6.55 17.40
C ALA A 190 7.14 6.35 18.92
N SER A 191 6.32 5.47 19.46
CA SER A 191 6.28 5.24 20.91
C SER A 191 7.59 4.65 21.43
N PRO A 192 8.11 5.12 22.57
CA PRO A 192 9.33 4.58 23.17
C PRO A 192 9.27 3.08 23.47
N GLY A 193 8.10 2.60 23.84
CA GLY A 193 7.83 1.17 24.12
C GLY A 193 7.30 0.39 22.94
N PHE A 194 7.46 0.87 21.70
CA PHE A 194 6.95 0.19 20.51
C PHE A 194 7.40 -1.27 20.44
N LYS A 195 6.43 -2.13 20.35
CA LYS A 195 6.59 -3.58 20.08
C LYS A 195 5.41 -4.02 19.23
N VAL A 196 5.63 -5.01 18.39
CA VAL A 196 4.53 -5.69 17.68
C VAL A 196 4.13 -6.89 18.52
N PRO A 197 2.94 -6.88 19.13
CA PRO A 197 2.54 -7.89 20.14
C PRO A 197 2.59 -9.32 19.60
N ASP A 198 2.16 -9.50 18.36
CA ASP A 198 1.97 -10.82 17.74
C ASP A 198 3.26 -11.47 17.24
N LEU A 199 4.42 -10.81 17.43
CA LEU A 199 5.74 -11.38 17.06
C LEU A 199 6.42 -12.17 18.17
N GLN A 200 5.85 -12.19 19.36
CA GLN A 200 6.41 -12.93 20.48
C GLN A 200 5.41 -13.99 20.94
N PRO A 201 5.84 -15.25 21.09
CA PRO A 201 5.01 -16.24 21.77
C PRO A 201 4.63 -15.71 23.16
N PRO A 202 3.45 -16.03 23.68
CA PRO A 202 3.13 -15.75 25.07
C PRO A 202 4.25 -16.24 26.02
N LEU A 203 4.57 -15.47 27.04
CA LEU A 203 5.64 -15.80 28.01
C LEU A 203 5.53 -17.20 28.63
N SER A 204 4.33 -17.78 28.60
CA SER A 204 4.04 -19.14 29.10
C SER A 204 4.32 -20.26 28.09
N VAL A 205 4.78 -19.92 26.87
CA VAL A 205 4.97 -20.89 25.77
C VAL A 205 6.41 -20.82 25.30
N ASP A 206 7.20 -21.83 25.64
CA ASP A 206 8.56 -21.98 25.13
C ASP A 206 8.60 -22.48 23.67
N ALA A 207 9.79 -22.44 23.06
CA ALA A 207 9.96 -22.80 21.65
C ALA A 207 9.58 -24.28 21.36
N SER A 208 9.78 -25.18 22.32
CA SER A 208 9.42 -26.59 22.16
C SER A 208 7.91 -26.76 22.11
N ARG A 209 7.19 -26.10 23.00
CA ARG A 209 5.70 -26.10 23.00
C ARG A 209 5.10 -25.44 21.76
N VAL A 210 5.78 -24.43 21.19
CA VAL A 210 5.37 -23.86 19.90
C VAL A 210 5.49 -24.91 18.80
N ALA A 211 6.60 -25.63 18.74
CA ALA A 211 6.84 -26.69 17.77
C ALA A 211 5.85 -27.86 17.93
N ASP A 212 5.60 -28.28 19.17
CA ASP A 212 4.63 -29.36 19.48
C ASP A 212 3.21 -28.96 19.06
N ARG A 213 2.78 -27.72 19.34
CA ARG A 213 1.48 -27.20 18.90
C ARG A 213 1.38 -27.14 17.39
N GLN A 214 2.45 -26.75 16.70
CA GLN A 214 2.49 -26.73 15.24
C GLN A 214 2.36 -28.14 14.65
N SER A 215 3.07 -29.11 15.21
CA SER A 215 2.96 -30.52 14.80
C SER A 215 1.55 -31.04 15.02
N LEU A 216 0.98 -30.79 16.19
CA LEU A 216 -0.39 -31.21 16.52
C LEU A 216 -1.42 -30.56 15.60
N LEU A 217 -1.27 -29.27 15.30
CA LEU A 217 -2.15 -28.57 14.36
C LEU A 217 -2.08 -29.19 12.96
N GLN A 218 -0.87 -29.51 12.47
CA GLN A 218 -0.68 -30.18 11.19
C GLN A 218 -1.32 -31.59 11.15
N ASP A 219 -1.27 -32.31 12.27
CA ASP A 219 -1.89 -33.64 12.35
C ASP A 219 -3.42 -33.55 12.39
N VAL A 220 -3.97 -32.57 13.10
CA VAL A 220 -5.41 -32.26 13.08
C VAL A 220 -5.85 -31.81 11.69
N ASP A 221 -5.11 -30.92 11.04
CA ASP A 221 -5.42 -30.46 9.67
C ASP A 221 -5.37 -31.61 8.66
N ARG A 222 -4.41 -32.55 8.77
CA ARG A 222 -4.39 -33.77 7.94
C ARG A 222 -5.58 -34.67 8.18
N PHE A 223 -6.02 -34.80 9.42
CA PHE A 223 -7.21 -35.56 9.75
C PHE A 223 -8.47 -34.88 9.22
N GLN A 224 -8.60 -33.58 9.40
CA GLN A 224 -9.68 -32.79 8.88
C GLN A 224 -9.72 -32.77 7.35
N GLN A 225 -8.59 -32.59 6.67
CA GLN A 225 -8.52 -32.67 5.20
C GLN A 225 -9.00 -34.00 4.63
N ARG A 226 -8.76 -35.11 5.34
CA ARG A 226 -9.29 -36.43 4.96
C ARG A 226 -10.81 -36.53 5.19
N ALA A 227 -11.32 -35.85 6.22
CA ALA A 227 -12.75 -35.82 6.53
C ALA A 227 -13.54 -34.81 5.68
N GLU A 228 -12.87 -33.72 5.28
CA GLU A 228 -13.50 -32.51 4.69
C GLU A 228 -13.21 -32.31 3.20
N GLN A 229 -12.86 -33.34 2.44
CA GLN A 229 -12.82 -33.20 0.97
C GLN A 229 -14.15 -32.68 0.38
N ARG A 230 -15.15 -32.41 1.21
CA ARG A 230 -16.48 -31.90 0.86
C ARG A 230 -16.97 -30.67 1.62
N ALA A 231 -16.25 -30.10 2.56
CA ALA A 231 -16.77 -29.01 3.38
C ALA A 231 -15.78 -27.87 3.66
N ASN A 232 -16.23 -26.68 3.38
CA ASN A 232 -15.94 -25.37 3.98
C ASN A 232 -14.63 -24.66 3.59
N SER A 233 -14.78 -23.63 2.73
CA SER A 233 -13.75 -22.60 2.46
C SER A 233 -13.22 -21.93 3.74
N GLY A 234 -14.04 -21.74 4.76
CA GLY A 234 -13.64 -21.09 6.03
C GLY A 234 -12.59 -21.84 6.83
N ALA A 235 -12.56 -23.17 6.81
CA ALA A 235 -11.54 -23.95 7.51
C ALA A 235 -10.16 -23.83 6.83
N LYS A 236 -10.14 -23.81 5.49
CA LYS A 236 -8.90 -23.56 4.73
C LYS A 236 -8.33 -22.17 4.99
N GLU A 237 -9.20 -21.18 5.09
CA GLU A 237 -8.85 -19.79 5.38
C GLU A 237 -8.19 -19.66 6.75
N PHE A 238 -8.75 -20.32 7.78
CA PHE A 238 -8.17 -20.34 9.13
C PHE A 238 -6.77 -20.98 9.16
N GLY A 239 -6.57 -22.09 8.45
CA GLY A 239 -5.27 -22.76 8.35
C GLY A 239 -4.19 -21.85 7.75
N VAL A 240 -4.52 -21.09 6.71
CA VAL A 240 -3.60 -20.13 6.08
C VAL A 240 -3.19 -19.03 7.07
N PHE A 241 -4.14 -18.47 7.83
CA PHE A 241 -3.81 -17.45 8.84
C PHE A 241 -2.95 -18.01 9.96
N ALA A 242 -3.27 -19.20 10.47
CA ALA A 242 -2.51 -19.84 11.52
C ALA A 242 -1.07 -20.11 11.08
N GLN A 243 -0.86 -20.64 9.88
CA GLN A 243 0.47 -20.88 9.33
C GLN A 243 1.26 -19.58 9.17
N ARG A 244 0.67 -18.53 8.61
CA ARG A 244 1.32 -17.21 8.46
C ARG A 244 1.69 -16.59 9.81
N ALA A 245 0.83 -16.71 10.82
CA ALA A 245 1.13 -16.23 12.15
C ALA A 245 2.34 -16.98 12.76
N MET A 246 2.41 -18.31 12.58
CA MET A 246 3.54 -19.11 13.03
C MET A 246 4.83 -18.74 12.30
N ASP A 247 4.80 -18.63 10.98
CA ASP A 247 5.95 -18.22 10.16
C ASP A 247 6.48 -16.86 10.61
N LEU A 248 5.58 -15.90 10.86
CA LEU A 248 5.92 -14.58 11.32
C LEU A 248 6.55 -14.59 12.72
N MET A 249 5.96 -15.32 13.67
CA MET A 249 6.47 -15.43 15.05
C MET A 249 7.82 -16.17 15.13
N THR A 250 8.08 -17.13 14.26
CA THR A 250 9.30 -17.93 14.27
C THR A 250 10.43 -17.31 13.44
N SER A 251 10.14 -16.41 12.52
CA SER A 251 11.12 -15.80 11.61
C SER A 251 12.03 -14.77 12.30
N PRO A 252 13.35 -15.01 12.39
CA PRO A 252 14.29 -14.01 12.88
C PRO A 252 14.32 -12.74 12.00
N LEU A 253 14.11 -12.91 10.68
CA LEU A 253 14.05 -11.81 9.72
C LEU A 253 12.86 -10.89 10.00
N ALA A 254 11.68 -11.48 10.28
CA ALA A 254 10.50 -10.72 10.64
C ALA A 254 10.73 -9.93 11.94
N LYS A 255 11.22 -10.57 12.99
CA LYS A 255 11.54 -9.91 14.26
C LYS A 255 12.48 -8.74 14.08
N LYS A 256 13.54 -8.91 13.29
CA LYS A 256 14.50 -7.86 12.97
C LYS A 256 13.84 -6.72 12.16
N ALA A 257 13.01 -7.05 11.19
CA ALA A 257 12.33 -6.04 10.34
C ALA A 257 11.42 -5.12 11.16
N PHE A 258 10.67 -5.69 12.09
CA PHE A 258 9.74 -4.93 12.94
C PHE A 258 10.40 -4.21 14.13
N ASP A 259 11.68 -4.44 14.39
CA ASP A 259 12.40 -3.76 15.48
C ASP A 259 13.00 -2.44 15.00
N ILE A 260 12.23 -1.36 15.09
CA ILE A 260 12.66 -0.01 14.70
C ILE A 260 13.78 0.52 15.61
N HIS A 261 13.96 -0.03 16.82
CA HIS A 261 14.99 0.42 17.75
C HIS A 261 16.41 0.06 17.31
N GLN A 262 16.56 -0.85 16.33
CA GLN A 262 17.85 -1.14 15.69
C GLN A 262 18.34 0.01 14.79
N GLU A 263 17.47 0.96 14.43
CA GLU A 263 17.88 2.11 13.64
C GLU A 263 18.59 3.16 14.50
N LYS A 264 19.64 3.74 13.92
CA LYS A 264 20.41 4.80 14.59
C LYS A 264 19.53 6.03 14.82
N ASP A 265 19.69 6.68 15.96
CA ASP A 265 18.91 7.88 16.31
C ASP A 265 18.97 8.96 15.24
N LYS A 266 20.16 9.22 14.67
CA LYS A 266 20.33 10.19 13.58
C LYS A 266 19.41 9.89 12.38
N LEU A 267 19.16 8.61 12.05
CA LEU A 267 18.27 8.23 10.97
C LEU A 267 16.81 8.39 11.39
N ARG A 268 16.47 7.96 12.60
CA ARG A 268 15.14 8.14 13.16
C ARG A 268 14.75 9.62 13.24
N ASP A 269 15.70 10.50 13.61
CA ASP A 269 15.51 11.95 13.64
C ASP A 269 15.32 12.53 12.23
N ALA A 270 16.05 12.02 11.24
CA ALA A 270 15.92 12.46 9.85
C ALA A 270 14.53 12.13 9.24
N TYR A 271 13.91 11.02 9.65
CA TYR A 271 12.52 10.68 9.29
C TYR A 271 11.51 11.48 10.12
N GLY A 272 11.91 12.05 11.23
CA GLY A 272 11.05 12.69 12.23
C GLY A 272 10.50 11.72 13.26
N ARG A 273 10.43 12.16 14.54
CA ARG A 273 9.95 11.33 15.66
C ARG A 273 8.42 11.28 15.80
N SER A 274 7.70 11.74 14.79
CA SER A 274 6.24 11.63 14.74
C SER A 274 5.81 10.23 14.30
N THR A 275 4.55 9.89 14.57
CA THR A 275 3.92 8.65 14.09
C THR A 275 4.11 8.43 12.58
N LEU A 276 3.91 9.48 11.76
CA LEU A 276 4.11 9.42 10.31
C LEU A 276 5.56 9.13 9.93
N GLY A 277 6.51 9.87 10.51
CA GLY A 277 7.93 9.71 10.20
C GLY A 277 8.45 8.32 10.56
N GLN A 278 8.13 7.83 11.77
CA GLN A 278 8.54 6.50 12.20
C GLN A 278 7.80 5.38 11.46
N SER A 279 6.56 5.61 11.04
CA SER A 279 5.84 4.67 10.16
C SER A 279 6.47 4.58 8.77
N CYS A 280 6.92 5.70 8.18
CA CYS A 280 7.66 5.69 6.92
C CYS A 280 9.00 4.93 7.03
N LEU A 281 9.73 5.12 8.14
CA LEU A 281 10.96 4.38 8.40
C LEU A 281 10.68 2.87 8.57
N MET A 282 9.63 2.52 9.29
CA MET A 282 9.20 1.13 9.45
C MET A 282 8.80 0.51 8.10
N ALA A 283 8.02 1.23 7.28
CA ALA A 283 7.64 0.76 5.95
C ALA A 283 8.88 0.47 5.07
N ARG A 284 9.90 1.33 5.11
CA ARG A 284 11.18 1.08 4.44
C ARG A 284 11.82 -0.23 4.91
N ARG A 285 11.93 -0.45 6.23
CA ARG A 285 12.50 -1.68 6.80
C ARG A 285 11.76 -2.93 6.36
N LEU A 286 10.44 -2.86 6.31
CA LEU A 286 9.58 -3.96 5.87
C LEU A 286 9.78 -4.29 4.38
N ILE A 287 9.92 -3.27 3.53
CA ILE A 287 10.26 -3.44 2.12
C ILE A 287 11.64 -4.09 1.96
N GLU A 288 12.65 -3.64 2.71
CA GLU A 288 14.00 -4.23 2.72
C GLU A 288 13.98 -5.69 3.20
N ALA A 289 13.01 -6.08 4.02
CA ALA A 289 12.79 -7.43 4.49
C ALA A 289 11.86 -8.30 3.61
N GLY A 290 11.39 -7.75 2.47
CA GLY A 290 10.66 -8.51 1.45
C GLY A 290 9.16 -8.30 1.39
N VAL A 291 8.59 -7.32 2.10
CA VAL A 291 7.19 -6.89 1.87
C VAL A 291 7.05 -6.32 0.46
N ARG A 292 5.87 -6.49 -0.16
CA ARG A 292 5.61 -6.06 -1.55
C ARG A 292 5.37 -4.57 -1.71
#